data_7e1e48f89384f8e4d039b5377b4338d5
#
_entry.id   7e1e48f89384f8e4d039b5377b4338d5
#
_cell.length_a   1.000
_cell.length_b   1.000
_cell.length_c   1.000
_cell.angle_alpha   90.00
_cell.angle_beta   90.00
_cell.angle_gamma   90.00
#
_symmetry.space_group_name_H-M   'P 1'
#
loop_
_entity.id
_entity.type
_entity.pdbx_description
1 polymer ?
#
loop_
_entity_poly.entity_id
_entity_poly.type
_entity_poly.pdbx_seq_one_letter_code
_entity_poly.pdbx_strand_id
1 'polypeptide(L)'
;MRRTVALAGIPNVGKSTVFNALTGSRQHTGNWSGKTVACAEGRLRGGGLTLTDLPGTYSLRAHSEEERAAREFLVSGQACAVVLVADAGCLERSLILALQVLEVQKNAILCLNLMDEAAKKGIEIDVAALERELGIPVIPCAARQGKGLHELEAAIRRSAAGENETHPTAIRYPAMDEDLTEEQRDDIATAAAALRAEEIALTCVRQPECACARDDRADDVILSRRFGVPLMLLLLAGVFYLTLFGANVPSEWLSTHLLALGTPFAGA
;
A
#
# COMPACT_ATOMS: atom_id res chain seq x y z
N MET A 1 -17.74 -10.68 -23.39
CA MET A 1 -17.58 -9.69 -22.30
C MET A 1 -16.14 -9.72 -21.82
N ARG A 2 -15.48 -8.57 -21.66
CA ARG A 2 -14.13 -8.50 -21.07
C ARG A 2 -14.26 -8.79 -19.57
N ARG A 3 -13.54 -9.81 -19.09
CA ARG A 3 -13.50 -10.09 -17.65
C ARG A 3 -12.50 -9.16 -17.01
N THR A 4 -12.95 -8.38 -16.02
CA THR A 4 -12.13 -7.41 -15.29
C THR A 4 -11.78 -7.95 -13.91
N VAL A 5 -10.53 -7.79 -13.51
CA VAL A 5 -10.01 -8.12 -12.18
C VAL A 5 -9.57 -6.83 -11.52
N ALA A 6 -10.04 -6.57 -10.32
CA ALA A 6 -9.64 -5.40 -9.54
C ALA A 6 -8.35 -5.66 -8.77
N LEU A 7 -7.47 -4.67 -8.67
CA LEU A 7 -6.39 -4.61 -7.70
C LEU A 7 -6.78 -3.63 -6.58
N ALA A 8 -6.80 -4.10 -5.34
CA ALA A 8 -7.07 -3.30 -4.16
C ALA A 8 -5.95 -3.46 -3.11
N GLY A 9 -5.73 -2.46 -2.30
CA GLY A 9 -4.71 -2.49 -1.24
C GLY A 9 -4.47 -1.10 -0.67
N ILE A 10 -3.94 -1.05 0.54
CA ILE A 10 -3.59 0.20 1.20
C ILE A 10 -2.45 0.92 0.45
N PRO A 11 -2.26 2.23 0.64
CA PRO A 11 -1.14 2.94 0.03
C PRO A 11 0.21 2.32 0.39
N ASN A 12 1.15 2.37 -0.55
CA ASN A 12 2.56 1.95 -0.40
C ASN A 12 2.84 0.44 -0.23
N VAL A 13 1.87 -0.45 -0.39
CA VAL A 13 2.08 -1.92 -0.37
C VAL A 13 2.71 -2.48 -1.66
N GLY A 14 3.08 -1.62 -2.59
CA GLY A 14 3.63 -2.02 -3.88
C GLY A 14 2.58 -2.41 -4.91
N LYS A 15 1.32 -1.97 -4.76
CA LYS A 15 0.19 -2.25 -5.66
C LYS A 15 0.53 -1.91 -7.12
N SER A 16 1.04 -0.71 -7.40
CA SER A 16 1.43 -0.29 -8.75
C SER A 16 2.62 -1.11 -9.30
N THR A 17 3.51 -1.60 -8.42
CA THR A 17 4.60 -2.51 -8.83
C THR A 17 4.04 -3.85 -9.29
N VAL A 18 3.10 -4.44 -8.54
CA VAL A 18 2.40 -5.67 -8.90
C VAL A 18 1.63 -5.47 -10.22
N PHE A 19 0.89 -4.37 -10.32
CA PHE A 19 0.15 -4.02 -11.54
C PHE A 19 1.06 -3.94 -12.77
N ASN A 20 2.15 -3.19 -12.69
CA ASN A 20 3.10 -3.03 -13.79
C ASN A 20 3.78 -4.36 -14.17
N ALA A 21 4.11 -5.18 -13.19
CA ALA A 21 4.70 -6.49 -13.40
C ALA A 21 3.74 -7.45 -14.13
N LEU A 22 2.46 -7.43 -13.78
CA LEU A 22 1.43 -8.28 -14.38
C LEU A 22 0.98 -7.81 -15.77
N THR A 23 0.98 -6.48 -16.03
CA THR A 23 0.52 -5.90 -17.29
C THR A 23 1.64 -5.59 -18.28
N GLY A 24 2.89 -5.61 -17.85
CA GLY A 24 4.05 -5.26 -18.67
C GLY A 24 4.17 -3.77 -18.94
N SER A 25 3.82 -2.93 -17.98
CA SER A 25 3.89 -1.45 -18.05
C SER A 25 3.07 -0.81 -19.19
N ARG A 26 2.08 -1.51 -19.72
CA ARG A 26 1.13 -0.97 -20.70
C ARG A 26 -0.09 -0.42 -19.98
N GLN A 27 0.09 0.69 -19.29
CA GLN A 27 -0.98 1.41 -18.62
C GLN A 27 -1.74 2.29 -19.60
N HIS A 28 -3.04 2.23 -19.57
CA HIS A 28 -3.89 3.33 -19.98
C HIS A 28 -4.40 4.01 -18.71
N THR A 29 -3.84 5.14 -18.35
CA THR A 29 -4.41 6.00 -17.31
C THR A 29 -5.69 6.62 -17.87
N GLY A 30 -6.81 6.21 -17.36
CA GLY A 30 -8.13 6.78 -17.68
C GLY A 30 -8.75 7.32 -16.39
N ASN A 31 -9.44 8.45 -16.49
CA ASN A 31 -10.38 8.82 -15.44
C ASN A 31 -11.64 7.97 -15.63
N TRP A 32 -12.17 7.44 -14.54
CA TRP A 32 -13.49 6.82 -14.59
C TRP A 32 -14.51 7.80 -15.15
N SER A 33 -15.35 7.31 -16.05
CA SER A 33 -16.42 8.12 -16.64
C SER A 33 -17.24 8.81 -15.55
N GLY A 34 -17.08 10.13 -15.43
CA GLY A 34 -17.82 10.97 -14.49
C GLY A 34 -17.20 11.12 -13.09
N LYS A 35 -15.93 10.68 -12.86
CA LYS A 35 -15.25 10.85 -11.55
C LYS A 35 -13.84 11.44 -11.72
N THR A 36 -13.44 12.22 -10.73
CA THR A 36 -12.13 12.90 -10.66
C THR A 36 -10.98 11.95 -10.30
N VAL A 37 -11.29 10.70 -9.93
CA VAL A 37 -10.32 9.73 -9.42
C VAL A 37 -9.69 8.96 -10.57
N ALA A 38 -8.37 9.01 -10.67
CA ALA A 38 -7.59 8.29 -11.67
C ALA A 38 -7.50 6.79 -11.34
N CYS A 39 -7.93 5.95 -12.27
CA CYS A 39 -7.71 4.51 -12.23
C CYS A 39 -6.83 4.10 -13.41
N ALA A 40 -5.90 3.18 -13.17
CA ALA A 40 -5.11 2.60 -14.25
C ALA A 40 -5.73 1.28 -14.70
N GLU A 41 -5.90 1.12 -16.01
CA GLU A 41 -6.31 -0.14 -16.61
C GLU A 41 -5.19 -0.72 -17.46
N GLY A 42 -5.00 -2.02 -17.39
CA GLY A 42 -4.00 -2.74 -18.16
C GLY A 42 -4.46 -4.15 -18.51
N ARG A 43 -3.91 -4.68 -19.59
CA ARG A 43 -4.16 -6.08 -19.98
C ARG A 43 -3.18 -7.01 -19.26
N LEU A 44 -3.69 -8.06 -18.65
CA LEU A 44 -2.86 -9.11 -18.08
C LEU A 44 -2.00 -9.73 -19.19
N ARG A 45 -0.73 -10.02 -18.89
CA ARG A 45 0.17 -10.73 -19.82
C ARG A 45 -0.51 -12.02 -20.29
N GLY A 46 -0.33 -12.39 -21.55
CA GLY A 46 -1.03 -13.54 -22.15
C GLY A 46 -2.50 -13.28 -22.54
N GLY A 47 -3.04 -12.08 -22.27
CA GLY A 47 -4.36 -11.65 -22.75
C GLY A 47 -5.56 -12.23 -21.98
N GLY A 48 -6.76 -11.88 -22.42
CA GLY A 48 -8.04 -12.42 -21.93
C GLY A 48 -8.63 -11.70 -20.72
N LEU A 49 -7.81 -11.05 -19.88
CA LEU A 49 -8.25 -10.34 -18.69
C LEU A 49 -7.75 -8.89 -18.69
N THR A 50 -8.57 -8.01 -18.14
CA THR A 50 -8.21 -6.61 -17.85
C THR A 50 -7.99 -6.46 -16.35
N LEU A 51 -6.87 -5.89 -15.94
CA LEU A 51 -6.65 -5.47 -14.56
C LEU A 51 -7.04 -4.00 -14.43
N THR A 52 -7.75 -3.67 -13.34
CA THR A 52 -8.07 -2.30 -12.95
C THR A 52 -7.41 -2.02 -11.60
N ASP A 53 -6.50 -1.05 -11.57
CA ASP A 53 -5.82 -0.61 -10.34
C ASP A 53 -6.73 0.38 -9.61
N LEU A 54 -7.29 -0.04 -8.47
CA LEU A 54 -8.13 0.83 -7.64
C LEU A 54 -7.24 1.81 -6.84
N PRO A 55 -7.76 2.98 -6.47
CA PRO A 55 -7.07 3.88 -5.55
C PRO A 55 -6.63 3.17 -4.29
N GLY A 56 -5.46 3.53 -3.76
CA GLY A 56 -4.99 3.01 -2.48
C GLY A 56 -5.79 3.61 -1.35
N THR A 57 -6.54 2.79 -0.63
CA THR A 57 -7.42 3.21 0.46
C THR A 57 -7.14 2.41 1.72
N TYR A 58 -7.35 3.01 2.88
CA TYR A 58 -7.20 2.31 4.17
C TYR A 58 -8.48 1.62 4.61
N SER A 59 -9.62 2.03 4.08
CA SER A 59 -10.94 1.50 4.40
C SER A 59 -11.86 1.57 3.17
N LEU A 60 -12.87 0.72 3.13
CA LEU A 60 -14.00 0.84 2.20
C LEU A 60 -15.16 1.69 2.78
N ARG A 61 -15.01 2.21 3.98
CA ARG A 61 -15.99 3.07 4.64
C ARG A 61 -15.75 4.50 4.18
N ALA A 62 -16.61 4.98 3.30
CA ALA A 62 -16.44 6.11 2.39
C ALA A 62 -16.31 7.49 3.07
N HIS A 63 -15.13 7.81 3.62
CA HIS A 63 -14.82 9.17 4.10
C HIS A 63 -14.11 10.01 3.03
N SER A 64 -13.52 9.38 2.00
CA SER A 64 -12.88 10.08 0.88
C SER A 64 -13.54 9.73 -0.47
N GLU A 65 -13.31 10.55 -1.50
CA GLU A 65 -13.77 10.25 -2.86
C GLU A 65 -13.12 8.99 -3.42
N GLU A 66 -11.87 8.72 -3.05
CA GLU A 66 -11.10 7.55 -3.45
C GLU A 66 -11.70 6.26 -2.85
N GLU A 67 -12.03 6.27 -1.55
CA GLU A 67 -12.68 5.15 -0.86
C GLU A 67 -14.05 4.87 -1.43
N ARG A 68 -14.83 5.92 -1.71
CA ARG A 68 -16.13 5.79 -2.35
C ARG A 68 -16.03 5.19 -3.73
N ALA A 69 -15.06 5.63 -4.53
CA ALA A 69 -14.84 5.11 -5.87
C ALA A 69 -14.44 3.63 -5.85
N ALA A 70 -13.52 3.24 -4.95
CA ALA A 70 -13.11 1.85 -4.77
C ALA A 70 -14.28 0.95 -4.34
N ARG A 71 -15.06 1.39 -3.34
CA ARG A 71 -16.25 0.67 -2.85
C ARG A 71 -17.28 0.47 -3.95
N GLU A 72 -17.65 1.55 -4.66
CA GLU A 72 -18.65 1.47 -5.73
C GLU A 72 -18.21 0.51 -6.82
N PHE A 73 -16.92 0.50 -7.19
CA PHE A 73 -16.43 -0.45 -8.18
C PHE A 73 -16.54 -1.90 -7.70
N LEU A 74 -16.16 -2.17 -6.47
CA LEU A 74 -16.22 -3.53 -5.91
C LEU A 74 -17.67 -4.02 -5.76
N VAL A 75 -18.59 -3.14 -5.35
CA VAL A 75 -20.02 -3.48 -5.18
C VAL A 75 -20.74 -3.59 -6.52
N SER A 76 -20.30 -2.87 -7.56
CA SER A 76 -20.97 -2.86 -8.88
C SER A 76 -20.98 -4.21 -9.61
N GLY A 77 -20.19 -5.20 -9.15
CA GLY A 77 -20.06 -6.49 -9.80
C GLY A 77 -19.30 -6.45 -11.14
N GLN A 78 -18.64 -5.33 -11.47
CA GLN A 78 -17.86 -5.21 -12.70
C GLN A 78 -16.59 -6.08 -12.66
N ALA A 79 -16.04 -6.31 -11.47
CA ALA A 79 -14.90 -7.19 -11.27
C ALA A 79 -15.38 -8.63 -11.06
N CYS A 80 -14.85 -9.56 -11.85
CA CYS A 80 -15.10 -11.00 -11.69
C CYS A 80 -14.26 -11.59 -10.53
N ALA A 81 -13.16 -10.93 -10.14
CA ALA A 81 -12.30 -11.28 -9.02
C ALA A 81 -11.57 -10.04 -8.51
N VAL A 82 -11.07 -10.09 -7.27
CA VAL A 82 -10.23 -9.04 -6.70
C VAL A 82 -8.89 -9.62 -6.23
N VAL A 83 -7.81 -8.90 -6.50
CA VAL A 83 -6.48 -9.16 -5.94
C VAL A 83 -6.23 -8.13 -4.85
N LEU A 84 -6.14 -8.61 -3.61
CA LEU A 84 -5.82 -7.83 -2.43
C LEU A 84 -4.30 -7.79 -2.26
N VAL A 85 -3.67 -6.64 -2.41
CA VAL A 85 -2.23 -6.50 -2.22
C VAL A 85 -1.95 -6.08 -0.78
N ALA A 86 -1.26 -6.94 -0.04
CA ALA A 86 -0.91 -6.74 1.36
C ALA A 86 0.61 -6.62 1.54
N ASP A 87 1.04 -5.85 2.52
CA ASP A 87 2.43 -5.73 2.93
C ASP A 87 2.76 -6.80 3.97
N ALA A 88 3.71 -7.67 3.65
CA ALA A 88 4.19 -8.70 4.56
C ALA A 88 4.88 -8.12 5.81
N GLY A 89 5.43 -6.92 5.72
CA GLY A 89 6.07 -6.22 6.85
C GLY A 89 5.10 -5.55 7.81
N CYS A 90 3.85 -5.31 7.35
CA CYS A 90 2.77 -4.67 8.12
C CYS A 90 1.43 -5.36 7.81
N LEU A 91 1.38 -6.68 8.01
CA LEU A 91 0.25 -7.52 7.57
C LEU A 91 -1.06 -7.12 8.23
N GLU A 92 -1.07 -6.90 9.55
CA GLU A 92 -2.26 -6.53 10.32
C GLU A 92 -3.00 -5.34 9.69
N ARG A 93 -2.26 -4.29 9.35
CA ARG A 93 -2.83 -3.09 8.74
C ARG A 93 -3.44 -3.35 7.37
N SER A 94 -2.82 -4.22 6.59
CA SER A 94 -3.33 -4.62 5.27
C SER A 94 -4.56 -5.51 5.37
N LEU A 95 -4.64 -6.33 6.42
CA LEU A 95 -5.76 -7.23 6.66
C LEU A 95 -7.07 -6.49 6.99
N ILE A 96 -7.02 -5.32 7.61
CA ILE A 96 -8.22 -4.52 7.90
C ILE A 96 -9.01 -4.23 6.62
N LEU A 97 -8.31 -3.71 5.60
CA LEU A 97 -8.93 -3.47 4.30
C LEU A 97 -9.33 -4.78 3.62
N ALA A 98 -8.47 -5.81 3.68
CA ALA A 98 -8.74 -7.09 3.05
C ALA A 98 -10.04 -7.70 3.57
N LEU A 99 -10.26 -7.73 4.89
CA LEU A 99 -11.46 -8.23 5.51
C LEU A 99 -12.71 -7.46 5.07
N GLN A 100 -12.65 -6.13 4.99
CA GLN A 100 -13.75 -5.31 4.48
C GLN A 100 -14.06 -5.59 3.01
N VAL A 101 -13.04 -5.81 2.18
CA VAL A 101 -13.25 -6.18 0.77
C VAL A 101 -13.89 -7.56 0.65
N LEU A 102 -13.51 -8.52 1.49
CA LEU A 102 -14.07 -9.88 1.50
C LEU A 102 -15.56 -9.93 1.85
N GLU A 103 -16.08 -8.92 2.54
CA GLU A 103 -17.53 -8.78 2.80
C GLU A 103 -18.32 -8.49 1.52
N VAL A 104 -17.75 -7.70 0.61
CA VAL A 104 -18.40 -7.25 -0.62
C VAL A 104 -18.08 -8.14 -1.81
N GLN A 105 -16.84 -8.66 -1.87
CA GLN A 105 -16.36 -9.48 -2.99
C GLN A 105 -15.71 -10.77 -2.47
N LYS A 106 -16.43 -11.87 -2.63
CA LYS A 106 -16.00 -13.18 -2.13
C LYS A 106 -14.91 -13.82 -2.98
N ASN A 107 -14.90 -13.54 -4.29
CA ASN A 107 -13.91 -14.10 -5.20
C ASN A 107 -12.64 -13.25 -5.15
N ALA A 108 -11.77 -13.56 -4.20
CA ALA A 108 -10.58 -12.79 -3.88
C ALA A 108 -9.32 -13.66 -3.81
N ILE A 109 -8.17 -13.02 -4.01
CA ILE A 109 -6.83 -13.59 -3.86
C ILE A 109 -6.00 -12.59 -3.04
N LEU A 110 -5.28 -13.05 -2.04
CA LEU A 110 -4.31 -12.22 -1.33
C LEU A 110 -2.93 -12.33 -1.98
N CYS A 111 -2.43 -11.23 -2.52
CA CYS A 111 -1.04 -11.06 -2.92
C CYS A 111 -0.26 -10.52 -1.73
N LEU A 112 0.45 -11.40 -1.01
CA LEU A 112 1.29 -11.04 0.11
C LEU A 112 2.64 -10.55 -0.43
N ASN A 113 2.74 -9.24 -0.65
CA ASN A 113 3.89 -8.60 -1.28
C ASN A 113 4.95 -8.17 -0.25
N LEU A 114 6.12 -7.74 -0.74
CA LEU A 114 7.28 -7.31 0.07
C LEU A 114 7.84 -8.41 1.00
N MET A 115 7.68 -9.68 0.62
CA MET A 115 8.22 -10.82 1.36
C MET A 115 9.74 -10.75 1.54
N ASP A 116 10.45 -10.14 0.61
CA ASP A 116 11.89 -9.90 0.69
C ASP A 116 12.27 -8.86 1.77
N GLU A 117 11.41 -7.87 1.99
CA GLU A 117 11.60 -6.89 3.06
C GLU A 117 11.22 -7.47 4.43
N ALA A 118 10.13 -8.23 4.50
CA ALA A 118 9.74 -8.96 5.71
C ALA A 118 10.84 -9.93 6.17
N ALA A 119 11.41 -10.70 5.23
CA ALA A 119 12.51 -11.63 5.53
C ALA A 119 13.76 -10.90 6.06
N LYS A 120 14.11 -9.71 5.52
CA LYS A 120 15.22 -8.90 6.05
C LYS A 120 14.98 -8.41 7.48
N LYS A 121 13.73 -8.17 7.85
CA LYS A 121 13.31 -7.80 9.20
C LYS A 121 13.15 -9.02 10.13
N GLY A 122 13.40 -10.23 9.63
CA GLY A 122 13.22 -11.48 10.38
C GLY A 122 11.74 -11.84 10.62
N ILE A 123 10.81 -11.24 9.88
CA ILE A 123 9.39 -11.56 9.99
C ILE A 123 9.12 -12.84 9.22
N GLU A 124 8.58 -13.84 9.89
CA GLU A 124 8.14 -15.10 9.31
C GLU A 124 6.61 -15.16 9.29
N ILE A 125 6.03 -15.51 8.14
CA ILE A 125 4.59 -15.60 7.97
C ILE A 125 4.23 -17.02 7.58
N ASP A 126 3.35 -17.65 8.36
CA ASP A 126 2.73 -18.93 8.01
C ASP A 126 1.63 -18.69 6.96
N VAL A 127 2.04 -18.79 5.68
CA VAL A 127 1.15 -18.56 4.54
C VAL A 127 -0.02 -19.54 4.55
N ALA A 128 0.21 -20.81 4.92
CA ALA A 128 -0.84 -21.82 4.95
C ALA A 128 -1.86 -21.57 6.09
N ALA A 129 -1.40 -21.06 7.23
CA ALA A 129 -2.30 -20.62 8.29
C ALA A 129 -3.11 -19.41 7.85
N LEU A 130 -2.48 -18.43 7.19
CA LEU A 130 -3.14 -17.23 6.70
C LEU A 130 -4.21 -17.56 5.64
N GLU A 131 -3.93 -18.49 4.74
CA GLU A 131 -4.87 -18.98 3.74
C GLU A 131 -6.10 -19.64 4.39
N ARG A 132 -5.88 -20.45 5.42
CA ARG A 132 -6.98 -21.07 6.20
C ARG A 132 -7.81 -20.05 6.97
N GLU A 133 -7.15 -19.07 7.61
CA GLU A 133 -7.83 -18.03 8.39
C GLU A 133 -8.66 -17.09 7.50
N LEU A 134 -8.19 -16.78 6.30
CA LEU A 134 -8.90 -15.90 5.37
C LEU A 134 -9.89 -16.64 4.48
N GLY A 135 -9.70 -17.95 4.24
CA GLY A 135 -10.51 -18.76 3.34
C GLY A 135 -10.38 -18.38 1.87
N ILE A 136 -9.26 -17.78 1.49
CA ILE A 136 -8.93 -17.38 0.12
C ILE A 136 -7.47 -17.75 -0.20
N PRO A 137 -7.10 -17.96 -1.48
CA PRO A 137 -5.72 -18.21 -1.86
C PRO A 137 -4.78 -17.07 -1.45
N VAL A 138 -3.63 -17.40 -0.88
CA VAL A 138 -2.59 -16.46 -0.47
C VAL A 138 -1.31 -16.74 -1.26
N ILE A 139 -0.85 -15.77 -2.03
CA ILE A 139 0.33 -15.90 -2.88
C ILE A 139 1.45 -14.99 -2.37
N PRO A 140 2.54 -15.57 -1.81
CA PRO A 140 3.68 -14.79 -1.37
C PRO A 140 4.45 -14.23 -2.58
N CYS A 141 4.69 -12.92 -2.56
CA CYS A 141 5.31 -12.19 -3.67
C CYS A 141 6.43 -11.27 -3.19
N ALA A 142 7.42 -11.08 -4.05
CA ALA A 142 8.35 -9.97 -4.03
C ALA A 142 8.35 -9.35 -5.44
N ALA A 143 7.34 -8.52 -5.70
CA ALA A 143 7.01 -8.06 -7.06
C ALA A 143 8.16 -7.31 -7.73
N ARG A 144 8.96 -6.56 -6.94
CA ARG A 144 10.17 -5.88 -7.43
C ARG A 144 11.25 -6.84 -7.95
N GLN A 145 11.32 -8.06 -7.37
CA GLN A 145 12.26 -9.11 -7.78
C GLN A 145 11.64 -10.09 -8.79
N GLY A 146 10.36 -9.94 -9.12
CA GLY A 146 9.65 -10.84 -10.02
C GLY A 146 9.24 -12.17 -9.39
N LYS A 147 9.45 -12.37 -8.08
CA LYS A 147 9.12 -13.62 -7.38
C LYS A 147 7.61 -13.70 -7.08
N GLY A 148 7.01 -14.88 -7.23
CA GLY A 148 5.60 -15.14 -6.95
C GLY A 148 4.62 -14.59 -8.01
N LEU A 149 5.10 -13.87 -9.03
CA LEU A 149 4.22 -13.25 -10.03
C LEU A 149 3.57 -14.27 -10.97
N HIS A 150 4.26 -15.35 -11.29
CA HIS A 150 3.73 -16.42 -12.14
C HIS A 150 2.60 -17.16 -11.42
N GLU A 151 2.80 -17.48 -10.16
CA GLU A 151 1.83 -18.12 -9.28
C GLU A 151 0.61 -17.21 -9.08
N LEU A 152 0.86 -15.91 -8.90
CA LEU A 152 -0.20 -14.90 -8.78
C LEU A 152 -1.01 -14.80 -10.09
N GLU A 153 -0.36 -14.76 -11.25
CA GLU A 153 -1.05 -14.75 -12.55
C GLU A 153 -1.89 -16.01 -12.74
N ALA A 154 -1.37 -17.18 -12.40
CA ALA A 154 -2.11 -18.45 -12.48
C ALA A 154 -3.33 -18.45 -11.54
N ALA A 155 -3.19 -17.93 -10.30
CA ALA A 155 -4.29 -17.79 -9.35
C ALA A 155 -5.37 -16.82 -9.88
N ILE A 156 -4.96 -15.68 -10.46
CA ILE A 156 -5.88 -14.71 -11.08
C ILE A 156 -6.70 -15.37 -12.21
N ARG A 157 -6.07 -16.16 -13.06
CA ARG A 157 -6.76 -16.84 -14.16
C ARG A 157 -7.76 -17.85 -13.66
N ARG A 158 -7.41 -18.68 -12.67
CA ARG A 158 -8.32 -19.65 -12.05
C ARG A 158 -9.51 -18.96 -11.38
N SER A 159 -9.25 -17.89 -10.64
CA SER A 159 -10.29 -17.10 -9.98
C SER A 159 -11.24 -16.47 -11.01
N ALA A 160 -10.68 -15.88 -12.09
CA ALA A 160 -11.49 -15.32 -13.15
C ALA A 160 -12.30 -16.40 -13.92
N ALA A 161 -11.81 -17.64 -13.97
CA ALA A 161 -12.56 -18.77 -14.55
C ALA A 161 -13.70 -19.27 -13.64
N GLY A 162 -13.67 -18.90 -12.36
CA GLY A 162 -14.62 -19.40 -11.35
C GLY A 162 -14.23 -20.78 -10.81
N GLU A 163 -12.96 -21.16 -10.94
CA GLU A 163 -12.44 -22.45 -10.50
C GLU A 163 -11.98 -22.47 -9.05
N ASN A 164 -11.84 -21.29 -8.42
CA ASN A 164 -11.47 -21.19 -7.02
C ASN A 164 -12.72 -21.30 -6.13
N GLU A 165 -12.77 -22.33 -5.33
CA GLU A 165 -13.72 -22.40 -4.21
C GLU A 165 -13.17 -21.53 -3.07
N THR A 166 -13.67 -20.31 -2.95
CA THR A 166 -13.33 -19.41 -1.87
C THR A 166 -14.43 -19.37 -0.83
N HIS A 167 -14.03 -19.57 0.43
CA HIS A 167 -14.91 -19.47 1.59
C HIS A 167 -14.40 -18.39 2.54
N PRO A 168 -14.52 -17.10 2.15
CA PRO A 168 -13.96 -16.01 2.94
C PRO A 168 -14.48 -16.02 4.37
N THR A 169 -13.56 -15.77 5.29
CA THR A 169 -13.92 -15.63 6.70
C THR A 169 -14.82 -14.41 6.89
N ALA A 170 -15.84 -14.54 7.74
CA ALA A 170 -16.71 -13.44 8.06
C ALA A 170 -16.19 -12.68 9.30
N ILE A 171 -16.32 -11.35 9.27
CA ILE A 171 -16.10 -10.52 10.45
C ILE A 171 -17.25 -10.79 11.45
N ARG A 172 -16.91 -11.03 12.71
CA ARG A 172 -17.91 -11.12 13.78
C ARG A 172 -18.21 -9.72 14.30
N TYR A 173 -19.40 -9.24 14.01
CA TYR A 173 -19.87 -7.98 14.56
C TYR A 173 -20.51 -8.17 15.94
N PRO A 174 -20.28 -7.25 16.88
CA PRO A 174 -21.08 -7.21 18.10
C PRO A 174 -22.55 -6.94 17.75
N ALA A 175 -23.44 -7.27 18.66
CA ALA A 175 -24.85 -6.92 18.49
C ALA A 175 -24.97 -5.39 18.33
N MET A 176 -25.55 -4.95 17.23
CA MET A 176 -25.76 -3.54 16.95
C MET A 176 -27.18 -3.15 17.35
N ASP A 177 -27.32 -2.09 18.12
CA ASP A 177 -28.63 -1.50 18.41
C ASP A 177 -29.20 -0.85 17.16
N GLU A 178 -30.52 -0.90 17.02
CA GLU A 178 -31.24 -0.32 15.86
C GLU A 178 -31.11 1.20 15.80
N ASP A 179 -30.90 1.85 16.95
CA ASP A 179 -30.83 3.32 17.10
C ASP A 179 -29.44 3.91 16.74
N LEU A 180 -28.46 3.10 16.34
CA LEU A 180 -27.13 3.60 15.97
C LEU A 180 -27.17 4.39 14.65
N THR A 181 -26.46 5.52 14.62
CA THR A 181 -26.24 6.27 13.39
C THR A 181 -25.38 5.49 12.40
N GLU A 182 -25.41 5.83 11.12
CA GLU A 182 -24.59 5.18 10.09
C GLU A 182 -23.09 5.30 10.40
N GLU A 183 -22.66 6.47 10.90
CA GLU A 183 -21.28 6.73 11.31
C GLU A 183 -20.86 5.82 12.49
N GLN A 184 -21.69 5.67 13.51
CA GLN A 184 -21.43 4.77 14.64
C GLN A 184 -21.35 3.30 14.21
N ARG A 185 -22.20 2.88 13.27
CA ARG A 185 -22.14 1.52 12.70
C ARG A 185 -20.82 1.29 11.93
N ASP A 186 -20.36 2.29 11.20
CA ASP A 186 -19.12 2.24 10.46
C ASP A 186 -17.89 2.18 11.39
N ASP A 187 -17.91 2.92 12.50
CA ASP A 187 -16.86 2.86 13.53
C ASP A 187 -16.79 1.48 14.19
N ILE A 188 -17.94 0.93 14.60
CA ILE A 188 -18.02 -0.41 15.20
C ILE A 188 -17.51 -1.48 14.21
N ALA A 189 -17.90 -1.38 12.96
CA ALA A 189 -17.48 -2.34 11.94
C ALA A 189 -15.98 -2.22 11.60
N THR A 190 -15.42 -1.01 11.62
CA THR A 190 -13.98 -0.80 11.44
C THR A 190 -13.20 -1.37 12.63
N ALA A 191 -13.67 -1.15 13.86
CA ALA A 191 -13.08 -1.73 15.05
C ALA A 191 -13.12 -3.27 15.06
N ALA A 192 -14.27 -3.85 14.64
CA ALA A 192 -14.39 -5.31 14.53
C ALA A 192 -13.44 -5.89 13.47
N ALA A 193 -13.27 -5.22 12.34
CA ALA A 193 -12.30 -5.61 11.31
C ALA A 193 -10.86 -5.54 11.84
N ALA A 194 -10.52 -4.49 12.62
CA ALA A 194 -9.20 -4.32 13.21
C ALA A 194 -8.90 -5.43 14.24
N LEU A 195 -9.82 -5.72 15.13
CA LEU A 195 -9.68 -6.83 16.10
C LEU A 195 -9.47 -8.17 15.39
N ARG A 196 -10.24 -8.45 14.35
CA ARG A 196 -10.08 -9.70 13.58
C ARG A 196 -8.75 -9.74 12.83
N ALA A 197 -8.29 -8.61 12.29
CA ALA A 197 -6.99 -8.51 11.64
C ALA A 197 -5.84 -8.78 12.62
N GLU A 198 -5.93 -8.25 13.84
CA GLU A 198 -4.97 -8.50 14.92
C GLU A 198 -4.93 -9.98 15.30
N GLU A 199 -6.09 -10.63 15.52
CA GLU A 199 -6.18 -12.06 15.82
C GLU A 199 -5.49 -12.92 14.74
N ILE A 200 -5.76 -12.64 13.47
CA ILE A 200 -5.15 -13.35 12.35
C ILE A 200 -3.64 -13.10 12.33
N ALA A 201 -3.20 -11.84 12.49
CA ALA A 201 -1.79 -11.50 12.50
C ALA A 201 -1.05 -12.20 13.65
N LEU A 202 -1.59 -12.22 14.86
CA LEU A 202 -1.01 -12.93 16.00
C LEU A 202 -0.89 -14.43 15.78
N THR A 203 -1.81 -15.03 15.03
CA THR A 203 -1.80 -16.46 14.72
C THR A 203 -0.80 -16.81 13.62
N CYS A 204 -0.66 -15.94 12.60
CA CYS A 204 0.07 -16.26 11.38
C CYS A 204 1.46 -15.62 11.28
N VAL A 205 1.74 -14.57 12.07
CA VAL A 205 3.00 -13.82 11.99
C VAL A 205 3.87 -14.09 13.21
N ARG A 206 5.10 -14.49 12.97
CA ARG A 206 6.14 -14.60 13.98
C ARG A 206 7.15 -13.49 13.77
N GLN A 207 7.23 -12.58 14.75
CA GLN A 207 8.25 -11.53 14.76
C GLN A 207 9.32 -11.90 15.79
N PRO A 208 10.60 -11.86 15.45
CA PRO A 208 11.65 -12.03 16.43
C PRO A 208 11.64 -10.82 17.39
N GLU A 209 11.67 -11.08 18.69
CA GLU A 209 11.71 -10.04 19.73
C GLU A 209 12.89 -9.06 19.59
N CYS A 210 13.87 -9.36 18.73
CA CYS A 210 15.10 -8.60 18.55
C CYS A 210 15.24 -7.83 17.22
N ALA A 211 14.30 -7.91 16.28
CA ALA A 211 14.44 -7.22 14.99
C ALA A 211 14.44 -5.69 15.13
N CYS A 212 13.72 -5.16 16.10
CA CYS A 212 13.66 -3.72 16.40
C CYS A 212 14.84 -3.19 17.24
N ALA A 213 15.59 -4.05 17.92
CA ALA A 213 16.57 -3.64 18.93
C ALA A 213 17.72 -2.74 18.42
N ARG A 214 17.95 -2.67 17.12
CA ARG A 214 18.97 -1.80 16.53
C ARG A 214 18.41 -0.44 16.14
N ASP A 215 17.21 -0.41 15.60
CA ASP A 215 16.51 0.83 15.24
C ASP A 215 15.97 1.49 16.52
N ASP A 216 15.41 0.72 17.46
CA ASP A 216 14.96 1.19 18.77
C ASP A 216 16.08 1.86 19.58
N ARG A 217 17.32 1.33 19.53
CA ARG A 217 18.46 1.98 20.20
C ARG A 217 18.83 3.32 19.58
N ALA A 218 18.75 3.45 18.26
CA ALA A 218 19.00 4.71 17.59
C ALA A 218 17.87 5.71 17.90
N ASP A 219 16.63 5.24 17.87
CA ASP A 219 15.46 6.03 18.23
C ASP A 219 15.48 6.43 19.70
N ASP A 220 15.82 5.54 20.62
CA ASP A 220 15.98 5.85 22.06
C ASP A 220 17.01 6.94 22.31
N VAL A 221 18.12 6.93 21.57
CA VAL A 221 19.14 7.97 21.68
C VAL A 221 18.64 9.28 21.07
N ILE A 222 18.03 9.25 19.88
CA ILE A 222 17.56 10.45 19.17
C ILE A 222 16.35 11.08 19.89
N LEU A 223 15.43 10.25 20.40
CA LEU A 223 14.24 10.70 21.12
C LEU A 223 14.50 11.01 22.60
N SER A 224 15.69 10.66 23.15
CA SER A 224 15.99 10.95 24.54
C SER A 224 16.08 12.46 24.77
N ARG A 225 15.47 12.96 25.85
CA ARG A 225 15.56 14.40 26.23
C ARG A 225 16.99 14.88 26.42
N ARG A 226 17.93 13.99 26.76
CA ARG A 226 19.33 14.35 27.02
C ARG A 226 20.15 14.53 25.76
N PHE A 227 19.89 13.73 24.72
CA PHE A 227 20.64 13.75 23.46
C PHE A 227 19.83 14.33 22.28
N GLY A 228 18.52 14.16 22.26
CA GLY A 228 17.66 14.64 21.18
C GLY A 228 17.62 16.18 21.13
N VAL A 229 17.50 16.86 22.26
CA VAL A 229 17.49 18.35 22.29
C VAL A 229 18.81 18.94 21.83
N PRO A 230 20.00 18.51 22.33
CA PRO A 230 21.29 18.98 21.82
C PRO A 230 21.50 18.65 20.33
N LEU A 231 21.10 17.48 19.89
CA LEU A 231 21.20 17.08 18.49
C LEU A 231 20.31 17.94 17.59
N MET A 232 19.08 18.22 18.02
CA MET A 232 18.16 19.11 17.30
C MET A 232 18.76 20.54 17.19
N LEU A 233 19.32 21.07 18.28
CA LEU A 233 19.95 22.38 18.26
C LEU A 233 21.20 22.42 17.36
N LEU A 234 22.00 21.35 17.36
CA LEU A 234 23.17 21.23 16.49
C LEU A 234 22.74 21.15 15.00
N LEU A 235 21.71 20.37 14.68
CA LEU A 235 21.14 20.32 13.32
C LEU A 235 20.59 21.70 12.90
N LEU A 236 19.87 22.37 13.80
CA LEU A 236 19.31 23.69 13.53
C LEU A 236 20.43 24.71 13.30
N ALA A 237 21.45 24.71 14.14
CA ALA A 237 22.64 25.57 13.97
C ALA A 237 23.37 25.27 12.65
N GLY A 238 23.48 23.98 12.26
CA GLY A 238 24.05 23.57 10.98
C GLY A 238 23.26 24.09 9.80
N VAL A 239 21.93 23.97 9.83
CA VAL A 239 21.05 24.54 8.81
C VAL A 239 21.19 26.06 8.71
N PHE A 240 21.19 26.76 9.84
CA PHE A 240 21.42 28.21 9.87
C PHE A 240 22.79 28.59 9.31
N TYR A 241 23.84 27.86 9.70
CA TYR A 241 25.19 28.09 9.20
C TYR A 241 25.23 27.91 7.68
N LEU A 242 24.64 26.81 7.17
CA LEU A 242 24.61 26.51 5.75
C LEU A 242 23.79 27.55 4.96
N THR A 243 22.71 28.06 5.54
CA THR A 243 21.87 29.09 4.94
C THR A 243 22.57 30.45 4.92
N LEU A 244 23.22 30.85 6.02
CA LEU A 244 23.86 32.16 6.11
C LEU A 244 25.18 32.23 5.33
N PHE A 245 25.98 31.16 5.36
CA PHE A 245 27.30 31.15 4.71
C PHE A 245 27.27 30.44 3.36
N GLY A 246 26.50 29.35 3.21
CA GLY A 246 26.41 28.59 1.96
C GLY A 246 25.67 29.30 0.85
N ALA A 247 24.68 30.15 1.18
CA ALA A 247 23.94 30.92 0.18
C ALA A 247 24.77 32.08 -0.40
N ASN A 248 25.74 32.61 0.36
CA ASN A 248 26.60 33.72 -0.08
C ASN A 248 27.69 33.26 -1.05
N VAL A 249 28.22 32.05 -0.92
CA VAL A 249 29.29 31.52 -1.78
C VAL A 249 28.89 31.44 -3.28
N PRO A 250 27.74 30.89 -3.66
CA PRO A 250 27.30 30.90 -5.05
C PRO A 250 26.99 32.30 -5.58
N SER A 251 26.48 33.18 -4.72
CA SER A 251 26.14 34.57 -5.07
C SER A 251 27.38 35.41 -5.37
N GLU A 252 28.44 35.30 -4.54
CA GLU A 252 29.72 35.97 -4.78
C GLU A 252 30.43 35.39 -6.02
N TRP A 253 30.42 34.06 -6.19
CA TRP A 253 31.01 33.45 -7.37
C TRP A 253 30.29 33.89 -8.66
N LEU A 254 28.95 33.93 -8.65
CA LEU A 254 28.16 34.38 -9.79
C LEU A 254 28.37 35.86 -10.07
N SER A 255 28.41 36.74 -9.07
CA SER A 255 28.67 38.18 -9.23
C SER A 255 30.06 38.46 -9.80
N THR A 256 31.07 37.71 -9.31
CA THR A 256 32.45 37.88 -9.77
C THR A 256 32.62 37.45 -11.25
N HIS A 257 31.94 36.36 -11.67
CA HIS A 257 32.06 35.86 -13.02
C HIS A 257 31.14 36.58 -14.02
N LEU A 258 29.96 37.06 -13.61
CA LEU A 258 29.08 37.86 -14.45
C LEU A 258 29.63 39.28 -14.68
N LEU A 259 30.21 39.91 -13.64
CA LEU A 259 30.84 41.23 -13.79
C LEU A 259 32.13 41.17 -14.62
N ALA A 260 32.87 40.06 -14.55
CA ALA A 260 34.07 39.85 -15.40
C ALA A 260 33.73 39.68 -16.86
N LEU A 261 32.53 39.21 -17.22
CA LEU A 261 32.04 39.10 -18.60
C LEU A 261 31.40 40.39 -19.15
N GLY A 262 31.15 41.39 -18.25
CA GLY A 262 30.44 42.64 -18.57
C GLY A 262 31.32 43.82 -18.97
N THR A 263 32.65 43.67 -19.03
CA THR A 263 33.54 44.78 -19.49
C THR A 263 34.42 44.34 -20.65
N PRO A 264 33.89 44.40 -21.86
CA PRO A 264 34.59 45.15 -22.90
C PRO A 264 33.62 45.84 -23.87
N PHE A 265 33.14 47.02 -23.55
CA PHE A 265 32.64 47.99 -24.56
C PHE A 265 32.46 49.35 -23.93
N ALA A 266 33.60 49.97 -23.56
CA ALA A 266 33.66 51.43 -23.37
C ALA A 266 35.07 51.85 -23.72
N GLY A 267 35.31 52.07 -25.03
CA GLY A 267 36.61 52.60 -25.51
C GLY A 267 36.74 52.47 -27.01
N ALA A 268 35.99 53.31 -27.79
CA ALA A 268 36.37 53.85 -29.08
C ALA A 268 35.48 55.04 -29.38
#